data_0ce8206a243506fe8296ac552c2798b5
#
_entry.id   0ce8206a243506fe8296ac552c2798b5
#
_cell.length_a   1.000
_cell.length_b   1.000
_cell.length_c   1.000
_cell.angle_alpha   90.00
_cell.angle_beta   90.00
_cell.angle_gamma   90.00
#
_symmetry.space_group_name_H-M   'P 1'
#
loop_
_entity.id
_entity.type
_entity.pdbx_description
1 polymer ?
#
loop_
_entity_poly.entity_id
_entity_poly.type
_entity_poly.pdbx_seq_one_letter_code
_entity_poly.pdbx_strand_id
1 'polypeptide(L)'
;KNVDEIVALLLKHGADVKAVNASGESAFFLAVDHARSAETITTLANAGADTSLADKSGTTPLMLAAAGDEPDLVLALSASGVEVDQPNREGLTALQVAAGQGAPAVIAALAQRGAKVDQLSANDLSPLMLAVKMNNKANVEALLAAGASVNLSNKAGYTAIGYSRAGEVRQLLLAQHAELKGQAAHMAQSELQFCANAFADKLAYSDIARAVNNDTRPDIMRHQQSCPELGELTMLLGEFTFTPAGATYLGEPVTCKVSEYRKTFEVNCR
;
A
#
# COMPACT_ATOMS: atom_id res chain seq x y z
N LYS A 1 -25.84 24.75 -2.10
CA LYS A 1 -26.17 26.15 -2.54
C LYS A 1 -25.82 27.19 -1.47
N ASN A 2 -26.07 26.90 -0.20
CA ASN A 2 -25.90 27.94 0.85
C ASN A 2 -24.43 28.22 1.22
N VAL A 3 -23.51 27.25 1.08
CA VAL A 3 -22.11 27.43 1.49
C VAL A 3 -21.36 28.31 0.50
N ASP A 4 -21.54 28.13 -0.80
CA ASP A 4 -20.85 28.88 -1.85
C ASP A 4 -21.23 30.37 -1.76
N GLU A 5 -22.55 30.68 -1.59
CA GLU A 5 -23.05 32.04 -1.42
C GLU A 5 -22.51 32.71 -0.14
N ILE A 6 -22.44 31.97 0.97
CA ILE A 6 -21.91 32.48 2.25
C ILE A 6 -20.43 32.81 2.11
N VAL A 7 -19.61 31.88 1.54
CA VAL A 7 -18.19 32.12 1.32
C VAL A 7 -17.94 33.33 0.45
N ALA A 8 -18.67 33.47 -0.67
CA ALA A 8 -18.56 34.63 -1.54
C ALA A 8 -18.93 35.94 -0.81
N LEU A 9 -19.99 35.92 0.01
CA LEU A 9 -20.41 37.06 0.81
C LEU A 9 -19.38 37.48 1.85
N LEU A 10 -18.80 36.51 2.59
CA LEU A 10 -17.76 36.74 3.59
C LEU A 10 -16.52 37.39 2.95
N LEU A 11 -16.06 36.86 1.82
CA LEU A 11 -14.92 37.40 1.07
C LEU A 11 -15.21 38.85 0.58
N LYS A 12 -16.42 39.08 0.09
CA LYS A 12 -16.86 40.45 -0.32
C LYS A 12 -16.82 41.46 0.82
N HIS A 13 -17.04 41.00 2.06
CA HIS A 13 -16.99 41.83 3.26
C HIS A 13 -15.62 41.85 3.94
N GLY A 14 -14.57 41.39 3.26
CA GLY A 14 -13.18 41.49 3.72
C GLY A 14 -12.73 40.40 4.68
N ALA A 15 -13.38 39.24 4.64
CA ALA A 15 -12.86 38.08 5.40
C ALA A 15 -11.46 37.74 4.93
N ASP A 16 -10.56 37.46 5.88
CA ASP A 16 -9.19 37.09 5.59
C ASP A 16 -9.14 35.65 5.08
N VAL A 17 -8.91 35.50 3.78
CA VAL A 17 -8.80 34.19 3.10
C VAL A 17 -7.60 33.35 3.57
N LYS A 18 -6.60 34.02 4.21
CA LYS A 18 -5.38 33.38 4.71
C LYS A 18 -5.46 32.98 6.20
N ALA A 19 -6.57 33.31 6.87
CA ALA A 19 -6.77 32.95 8.26
C ALA A 19 -6.73 31.42 8.45
N VAL A 20 -6.14 30.98 9.56
CA VAL A 20 -6.08 29.55 9.93
C VAL A 20 -6.67 29.36 11.32
N ASN A 21 -7.28 28.21 11.56
CA ASN A 21 -7.76 27.79 12.85
C ASN A 21 -6.65 27.23 13.77
N ALA A 22 -7.03 26.78 14.98
CA ALA A 22 -6.08 26.22 15.95
C ALA A 22 -5.34 24.95 15.45
N SER A 23 -5.89 24.22 14.47
CA SER A 23 -5.26 23.07 13.83
C SER A 23 -4.32 23.44 12.67
N GLY A 24 -4.27 24.74 12.31
CA GLY A 24 -3.52 25.22 11.14
C GLY A 24 -4.28 25.11 9.82
N GLU A 25 -5.57 24.76 9.85
CA GLU A 25 -6.41 24.57 8.68
C GLU A 25 -6.93 25.91 8.19
N SER A 26 -6.73 26.20 6.88
CA SER A 26 -7.29 27.36 6.21
C SER A 26 -8.73 27.11 5.75
N ALA A 27 -9.44 28.19 5.36
CA ALA A 27 -10.77 28.04 4.75
C ALA A 27 -10.71 27.17 3.48
N PHE A 28 -9.63 27.24 2.70
CA PHE A 28 -9.42 26.42 1.53
C PHE A 28 -9.25 24.94 1.90
N PHE A 29 -8.44 24.64 2.91
CA PHE A 29 -8.25 23.29 3.44
C PHE A 29 -9.58 22.66 3.87
N LEU A 30 -10.37 23.39 4.67
CA LEU A 30 -11.68 22.96 5.14
C LEU A 30 -12.71 22.78 4.01
N ALA A 31 -12.62 23.61 2.96
CA ALA A 31 -13.48 23.47 1.79
C ALA A 31 -13.18 22.18 1.01
N VAL A 32 -11.91 21.79 0.91
CA VAL A 32 -11.50 20.51 0.29
C VAL A 32 -11.96 19.33 1.15
N ASP A 33 -11.79 19.42 2.47
CA ASP A 33 -12.11 18.32 3.40
C ASP A 33 -13.63 18.08 3.52
N HIS A 34 -14.41 19.13 3.71
CA HIS A 34 -15.81 19.02 4.09
C HIS A 34 -16.80 19.41 3.00
N ALA A 35 -16.57 20.53 2.32
CA ALA A 35 -17.54 21.08 1.38
C ALA A 35 -17.51 20.42 0.00
N ARG A 36 -16.31 20.03 -0.46
CA ARG A 36 -16.05 19.42 -1.77
C ARG A 36 -16.75 20.10 -2.94
N SER A 37 -17.16 21.37 -2.74
CA SER A 37 -17.79 22.18 -3.76
C SER A 37 -16.71 22.78 -4.66
N ALA A 38 -16.72 22.43 -5.94
CA ALA A 38 -15.80 23.01 -6.93
C ALA A 38 -15.93 24.54 -7.02
N GLU A 39 -17.14 25.07 -6.81
CA GLU A 39 -17.41 26.51 -6.80
C GLU A 39 -16.74 27.21 -5.60
N THR A 40 -16.92 26.66 -4.38
CA THR A 40 -16.27 27.21 -3.16
C THR A 40 -14.75 27.15 -3.30
N ILE A 41 -14.18 26.02 -3.74
CA ILE A 41 -12.74 25.82 -3.93
C ILE A 41 -12.18 26.84 -4.92
N THR A 42 -12.85 27.01 -6.07
CA THR A 42 -12.45 27.99 -7.09
C THR A 42 -12.56 29.43 -6.58
N THR A 43 -13.61 29.73 -5.83
CA THR A 43 -13.83 31.08 -5.25
C THR A 43 -12.73 31.42 -4.26
N LEU A 44 -12.36 30.50 -3.36
CA LEU A 44 -11.29 30.71 -2.40
C LEU A 44 -9.90 30.80 -3.08
N ALA A 45 -9.63 29.98 -4.06
CA ALA A 45 -8.39 30.03 -4.83
C ALA A 45 -8.23 31.35 -5.57
N ASN A 46 -9.30 31.83 -6.23
CA ASN A 46 -9.32 33.13 -6.93
C ASN A 46 -9.21 34.33 -5.96
N ALA A 47 -9.65 34.18 -4.73
CA ALA A 47 -9.50 35.20 -3.68
C ALA A 47 -8.07 35.23 -3.09
N GLY A 48 -7.16 34.36 -3.53
CA GLY A 48 -5.77 34.31 -3.10
C GLY A 48 -5.53 33.43 -1.88
N ALA A 49 -6.38 32.42 -1.67
CA ALA A 49 -6.08 31.37 -0.68
C ALA A 49 -4.79 30.64 -1.05
N ASP A 50 -4.01 30.27 -0.04
CA ASP A 50 -2.88 29.37 -0.23
C ASP A 50 -3.42 27.95 -0.42
N THR A 51 -3.36 27.48 -1.68
CA THR A 51 -3.87 26.16 -2.09
C THR A 51 -2.99 25.00 -1.66
N SER A 52 -1.76 25.29 -1.20
CA SER A 52 -0.78 24.30 -0.74
C SER A 52 -0.58 24.31 0.78
N LEU A 53 -1.25 25.20 1.51
CA LEU A 53 -1.10 25.33 2.95
C LEU A 53 -1.56 24.04 3.65
N ALA A 54 -0.61 23.37 4.28
CA ALA A 54 -0.84 22.17 5.07
C ALA A 54 -1.31 22.50 6.48
N ASP A 55 -2.07 21.61 7.08
CA ASP A 55 -2.40 21.64 8.50
C ASP A 55 -1.18 21.37 9.39
N LYS A 56 -1.37 21.33 10.72
CA LYS A 56 -0.30 21.05 11.69
C LYS A 56 0.31 19.65 11.57
N SER A 57 -0.34 18.70 10.92
CA SER A 57 0.22 17.35 10.64
C SER A 57 1.06 17.33 9.36
N GLY A 58 1.03 18.41 8.60
CA GLY A 58 1.62 18.50 7.27
C GLY A 58 0.70 17.95 6.18
N THR A 59 -0.56 17.63 6.49
CA THR A 59 -1.53 17.20 5.50
C THR A 59 -1.90 18.37 4.59
N THR A 60 -1.73 18.17 3.29
CA THR A 60 -2.09 19.19 2.28
C THR A 60 -3.51 19.00 1.76
N PRO A 61 -4.15 20.03 1.18
CA PRO A 61 -5.43 19.84 0.49
C PRO A 61 -5.40 18.77 -0.60
N LEU A 62 -4.27 18.61 -1.30
CA LEU A 62 -4.10 17.57 -2.31
C LEU A 62 -4.11 16.15 -1.69
N MET A 63 -3.54 15.98 -0.49
CA MET A 63 -3.62 14.71 0.24
C MET A 63 -5.03 14.37 0.69
N LEU A 64 -5.82 15.36 1.10
CA LEU A 64 -7.24 15.16 1.45
C LEU A 64 -8.05 14.69 0.24
N ALA A 65 -7.89 15.38 -0.92
CA ALA A 65 -8.52 14.97 -2.16
C ALA A 65 -8.09 13.55 -2.58
N ALA A 66 -6.81 13.22 -2.37
CA ALA A 66 -6.27 11.90 -2.66
C ALA A 66 -6.84 10.80 -1.73
N ALA A 67 -7.05 11.10 -0.46
CA ALA A 67 -7.68 10.19 0.50
C ALA A 67 -9.18 10.03 0.25
N GLY A 68 -9.84 11.05 -0.30
CA GLY A 68 -11.26 11.06 -0.59
C GLY A 68 -11.68 10.35 -1.87
N ASP A 69 -10.74 9.81 -2.65
CA ASP A 69 -10.96 9.23 -3.99
C ASP A 69 -11.66 10.21 -4.96
N GLU A 70 -11.15 11.45 -5.01
CA GLU A 70 -11.71 12.55 -5.77
C GLU A 70 -10.77 12.95 -6.94
N PRO A 71 -10.73 12.18 -8.05
CA PRO A 71 -9.77 12.41 -9.13
C PRO A 71 -9.94 13.76 -9.83
N ASP A 72 -11.18 14.23 -10.02
CA ASP A 72 -11.44 15.53 -10.63
C ASP A 72 -10.95 16.69 -9.75
N LEU A 73 -11.10 16.56 -8.43
CA LEU A 73 -10.60 17.53 -7.47
C LEU A 73 -9.08 17.54 -7.44
N VAL A 74 -8.45 16.36 -7.49
CA VAL A 74 -6.99 16.21 -7.61
C VAL A 74 -6.47 16.90 -8.87
N LEU A 75 -7.15 16.71 -10.02
CA LEU A 75 -6.78 17.38 -11.27
C LEU A 75 -6.92 18.90 -11.17
N ALA A 76 -8.00 19.38 -10.57
CA ALA A 76 -8.25 20.82 -10.39
C ALA A 76 -7.20 21.47 -9.45
N LEU A 77 -6.94 20.86 -8.30
CA LEU A 77 -5.93 21.33 -7.35
C LEU A 77 -4.53 21.35 -7.98
N SER A 78 -4.15 20.26 -8.66
CA SER A 78 -2.85 20.16 -9.31
C SER A 78 -2.66 21.16 -10.45
N ALA A 79 -3.75 21.63 -11.08
CA ALA A 79 -3.71 22.69 -12.10
C ALA A 79 -3.46 24.09 -11.51
N SER A 80 -3.70 24.28 -10.21
CA SER A 80 -3.55 25.56 -9.52
C SER A 80 -2.11 25.85 -9.05
N GLY A 81 -1.11 25.08 -9.50
CA GLY A 81 0.30 25.29 -9.16
C GLY A 81 0.72 24.71 -7.81
N VAL A 82 -0.08 23.79 -7.24
CA VAL A 82 0.22 23.09 -6.00
C VAL A 82 1.42 22.17 -6.21
N GLU A 83 2.33 22.09 -5.23
CA GLU A 83 3.40 21.11 -5.21
C GLU A 83 2.83 19.69 -5.04
N VAL A 84 2.88 18.89 -6.11
CA VAL A 84 2.25 17.56 -6.16
C VAL A 84 2.92 16.58 -5.20
N ASP A 85 4.23 16.71 -5.01
CA ASP A 85 5.05 15.81 -4.20
C ASP A 85 5.38 16.36 -2.80
N GLN A 86 4.67 17.39 -2.32
CA GLN A 86 4.85 17.91 -0.96
C GLN A 86 4.57 16.81 0.06
N PRO A 87 5.54 16.46 0.93
CA PRO A 87 5.34 15.41 1.92
C PRO A 87 4.69 15.97 3.20
N ASN A 88 3.89 15.14 3.87
CA ASN A 88 3.46 15.41 5.24
C ASN A 88 4.57 15.09 6.27
N ARG A 89 4.28 15.22 7.58
CA ARG A 89 5.27 14.93 8.64
C ARG A 89 5.72 13.46 8.69
N GLU A 90 4.94 12.54 8.14
CA GLU A 90 5.30 11.12 7.99
C GLU A 90 6.10 10.87 6.70
N GLY A 91 6.38 11.91 5.93
CA GLY A 91 7.06 11.83 4.63
C GLY A 91 6.18 11.23 3.53
N LEU A 92 4.86 11.16 3.72
CA LEU A 92 3.93 10.66 2.72
C LEU A 92 3.53 11.78 1.75
N THR A 93 3.55 11.49 0.45
CA THR A 93 2.99 12.34 -0.61
C THR A 93 1.53 12.00 -0.87
N ALA A 94 0.81 12.84 -1.63
CA ALA A 94 -0.56 12.56 -2.06
C ALA A 94 -0.67 11.22 -2.81
N LEU A 95 0.32 10.88 -3.64
CA LEU A 95 0.35 9.59 -4.35
C LEU A 95 0.48 8.39 -3.40
N GLN A 96 1.27 8.52 -2.34
CA GLN A 96 1.40 7.47 -1.32
C GLN A 96 0.13 7.31 -0.49
N VAL A 97 -0.55 8.41 -0.18
CA VAL A 97 -1.88 8.38 0.45
C VAL A 97 -2.88 7.63 -0.42
N ALA A 98 -2.99 7.98 -1.71
CA ALA A 98 -3.87 7.29 -2.67
C ALA A 98 -3.53 5.79 -2.77
N ALA A 99 -2.24 5.45 -2.84
CA ALA A 99 -1.77 4.07 -2.90
C ALA A 99 -2.21 3.23 -1.69
N GLY A 100 -2.24 3.83 -0.50
CA GLY A 100 -2.68 3.18 0.74
C GLY A 100 -4.19 3.11 0.92
N GLN A 101 -4.95 4.06 0.37
CA GLN A 101 -6.40 4.18 0.60
C GLN A 101 -7.27 3.42 -0.42
N GLY A 102 -6.72 3.06 -1.58
CA GLY A 102 -7.49 2.31 -2.58
C GLY A 102 -8.14 3.20 -3.65
N ALA A 103 -7.43 4.22 -4.12
CA ALA A 103 -7.90 5.21 -5.07
C ALA A 103 -7.17 5.12 -6.45
N PRO A 104 -7.44 4.11 -7.30
CA PRO A 104 -6.69 3.91 -8.55
C PRO A 104 -6.89 5.06 -9.56
N ALA A 105 -8.07 5.68 -9.60
CA ALA A 105 -8.33 6.82 -10.46
C ALA A 105 -7.52 8.06 -10.02
N VAL A 106 -7.35 8.26 -8.72
CA VAL A 106 -6.51 9.32 -8.15
C VAL A 106 -5.03 9.06 -8.45
N ILE A 107 -4.57 7.82 -8.35
CA ILE A 107 -3.20 7.44 -8.73
C ILE A 107 -2.92 7.87 -10.18
N ALA A 108 -3.83 7.55 -11.11
CA ALA A 108 -3.71 7.95 -12.50
C ALA A 108 -3.69 9.49 -12.67
N ALA A 109 -4.57 10.21 -11.96
CA ALA A 109 -4.65 11.66 -12.00
C ALA A 109 -3.36 12.33 -11.48
N LEU A 110 -2.81 11.87 -10.36
CA LEU A 110 -1.55 12.36 -9.80
C LEU A 110 -0.36 12.08 -10.72
N ALA A 111 -0.30 10.87 -11.30
CA ALA A 111 0.74 10.52 -12.27
C ALA A 111 0.69 11.42 -13.52
N GLN A 112 -0.49 11.71 -14.05
CA GLN A 112 -0.68 12.67 -15.16
C GLN A 112 -0.18 14.09 -14.81
N ARG A 113 -0.21 14.45 -13.53
CA ARG A 113 0.27 15.76 -13.03
C ARG A 113 1.74 15.74 -12.63
N GLY A 114 2.47 14.68 -12.93
CA GLY A 114 3.90 14.57 -12.74
C GLY A 114 4.33 14.15 -11.34
N ALA A 115 3.44 13.52 -10.57
CA ALA A 115 3.81 12.95 -9.27
C ALA A 115 4.95 11.94 -9.44
N LYS A 116 5.92 11.98 -8.53
CA LYS A 116 7.06 11.04 -8.51
C LYS A 116 6.60 9.66 -8.05
N VAL A 117 6.38 8.78 -9.03
CA VAL A 117 5.80 7.45 -8.82
C VAL A 117 6.67 6.55 -7.93
N ASP A 118 7.97 6.78 -7.91
CA ASP A 118 8.95 5.96 -7.17
C ASP A 118 9.48 6.65 -5.90
N GLN A 119 8.89 7.77 -5.46
CA GLN A 119 9.36 8.47 -4.26
C GLN A 119 9.17 7.61 -3.01
N LEU A 120 10.24 7.45 -2.21
CA LEU A 120 10.19 6.76 -0.92
C LEU A 120 9.67 7.70 0.17
N SER A 121 8.81 7.19 1.04
CA SER A 121 8.33 7.88 2.26
C SER A 121 9.41 7.90 3.35
N ALA A 122 9.14 8.57 4.48
CA ALA A 122 10.01 8.51 5.65
C ALA A 122 10.20 7.08 6.19
N ASN A 123 9.21 6.21 5.99
CA ASN A 123 9.28 4.79 6.35
C ASN A 123 9.93 3.93 5.24
N ASP A 124 10.58 4.56 4.28
CA ASP A 124 11.34 3.89 3.21
C ASP A 124 10.48 2.99 2.31
N LEU A 125 9.21 3.37 2.10
CA LEU A 125 8.27 2.66 1.25
C LEU A 125 7.90 3.49 0.02
N SER A 126 7.96 2.87 -1.17
CA SER A 126 7.42 3.47 -2.40
C SER A 126 5.90 3.35 -2.45
N PRO A 127 5.19 4.12 -3.31
CA PRO A 127 3.76 3.92 -3.54
C PRO A 127 3.41 2.48 -3.90
N LEU A 128 4.22 1.83 -4.76
CA LEU A 128 4.00 0.43 -5.15
C LEU A 128 4.15 -0.52 -3.95
N MET A 129 5.17 -0.32 -3.10
CA MET A 129 5.35 -1.12 -1.88
C MET A 129 4.16 -0.98 -0.92
N LEU A 130 3.59 0.23 -0.80
CA LEU A 130 2.40 0.48 0.03
C LEU A 130 1.18 -0.23 -0.53
N ALA A 131 0.89 -0.11 -1.82
CA ALA A 131 -0.24 -0.78 -2.47
C ALA A 131 -0.15 -2.31 -2.35
N VAL A 132 1.05 -2.88 -2.53
CA VAL A 132 1.33 -4.30 -2.36
C VAL A 132 1.14 -4.75 -0.92
N LYS A 133 1.65 -3.99 0.06
CA LYS A 133 1.48 -4.27 1.49
C LYS A 133 0.00 -4.27 1.90
N MET A 134 -0.82 -3.40 1.30
CA MET A 134 -2.27 -3.36 1.48
C MET A 134 -3.00 -4.46 0.68
N ASN A 135 -2.29 -5.24 -0.13
CA ASN A 135 -2.84 -6.26 -1.02
C ASN A 135 -3.92 -5.70 -1.97
N ASN A 136 -3.78 -4.44 -2.38
CA ASN A 136 -4.73 -3.76 -3.25
C ASN A 136 -4.32 -3.91 -4.72
N LYS A 137 -4.90 -4.89 -5.41
CA LYS A 137 -4.59 -5.20 -6.80
C LYS A 137 -4.84 -4.02 -7.74
N ALA A 138 -5.97 -3.31 -7.58
CA ALA A 138 -6.32 -2.19 -8.46
C ALA A 138 -5.31 -1.04 -8.36
N ASN A 139 -4.83 -0.74 -7.16
CA ASN A 139 -3.79 0.27 -6.95
C ASN A 139 -2.44 -0.20 -7.51
N VAL A 140 -2.10 -1.48 -7.35
CA VAL A 140 -0.87 -2.04 -7.95
C VAL A 140 -0.92 -1.92 -9.47
N GLU A 141 -2.03 -2.28 -10.11
CA GLU A 141 -2.22 -2.14 -11.55
C GLU A 141 -2.11 -0.66 -12.00
N ALA A 142 -2.75 0.27 -11.28
CA ALA A 142 -2.69 1.70 -11.58
C ALA A 142 -1.27 2.27 -11.46
N LEU A 143 -0.52 1.88 -10.42
CA LEU A 143 0.87 2.30 -10.23
C LEU A 143 1.81 1.73 -11.29
N LEU A 144 1.64 0.46 -11.66
CA LEU A 144 2.40 -0.15 -12.75
C LEU A 144 2.10 0.54 -14.08
N ALA A 145 0.83 0.86 -14.36
CA ALA A 145 0.44 1.63 -15.54
C ALA A 145 1.01 3.06 -15.53
N ALA A 146 1.20 3.64 -14.35
CA ALA A 146 1.87 4.94 -14.15
C ALA A 146 3.40 4.87 -14.26
N GLY A 147 3.98 3.69 -14.49
CA GLY A 147 5.41 3.49 -14.65
C GLY A 147 6.20 3.25 -13.36
N ALA A 148 5.54 2.79 -12.30
CA ALA A 148 6.24 2.42 -11.06
C ALA A 148 7.28 1.34 -11.30
N SER A 149 8.47 1.52 -10.73
CA SER A 149 9.58 0.57 -10.83
C SER A 149 9.34 -0.66 -9.96
N VAL A 150 9.05 -1.79 -10.59
CA VAL A 150 8.76 -3.08 -9.92
C VAL A 150 9.90 -3.51 -8.99
N ASN A 151 11.15 -3.25 -9.43
CA ASN A 151 12.36 -3.70 -8.76
C ASN A 151 13.08 -2.59 -7.97
N LEU A 152 12.39 -1.46 -7.69
CA LEU A 152 12.91 -0.45 -6.78
C LEU A 152 13.14 -1.08 -5.41
N SER A 153 14.36 -0.95 -4.90
CA SER A 153 14.71 -1.43 -3.55
C SER A 153 14.73 -0.27 -2.56
N ASN A 154 14.20 -0.52 -1.37
CA ASN A 154 14.37 0.39 -0.25
C ASN A 154 15.76 0.23 0.41
N LYS A 155 16.07 0.98 1.46
CA LYS A 155 17.37 0.94 2.17
C LYS A 155 17.68 -0.43 2.79
N ALA A 156 16.64 -1.19 3.15
CA ALA A 156 16.79 -2.55 3.66
C ALA A 156 16.97 -3.60 2.55
N GLY A 157 16.96 -3.19 1.27
CA GLY A 157 17.08 -4.08 0.12
C GLY A 157 15.77 -4.72 -0.34
N TYR A 158 14.63 -4.42 0.31
CA TYR A 158 13.35 -4.98 -0.09
C TYR A 158 12.77 -4.27 -1.31
N THR A 159 12.23 -5.07 -2.25
CA THR A 159 11.42 -4.61 -3.38
C THR A 159 9.94 -4.81 -3.07
N ALA A 160 9.04 -4.36 -3.97
CA ALA A 160 7.60 -4.48 -3.78
C ALA A 160 7.15 -5.93 -3.54
N ILE A 161 7.75 -6.91 -4.25
CA ILE A 161 7.38 -8.32 -4.08
C ILE A 161 7.66 -8.84 -2.66
N GLY A 162 8.65 -8.31 -1.96
CA GLY A 162 8.96 -8.68 -0.58
C GLY A 162 7.86 -8.34 0.44
N TYR A 163 6.94 -7.44 0.09
CA TYR A 163 5.77 -7.08 0.89
C TYR A 163 4.49 -7.81 0.47
N SER A 164 4.55 -8.60 -0.62
CA SER A 164 3.37 -9.29 -1.14
C SER A 164 3.03 -10.53 -0.32
N ARG A 165 1.73 -10.82 -0.22
CA ARG A 165 1.23 -12.12 0.22
C ARG A 165 1.05 -13.04 -0.98
N ALA A 166 0.99 -14.37 -0.77
CA ALA A 166 0.59 -15.29 -1.81
C ALA A 166 -0.78 -14.89 -2.39
N GLY A 167 -0.91 -14.94 -3.72
CA GLY A 167 -2.15 -14.59 -4.40
C GLY A 167 -1.95 -13.72 -5.64
N GLU A 168 -3.03 -13.08 -6.08
CA GLU A 168 -3.08 -12.37 -7.36
C GLU A 168 -2.09 -11.21 -7.47
N VAL A 169 -1.89 -10.45 -6.39
CA VAL A 169 -0.93 -9.32 -6.39
C VAL A 169 0.49 -9.82 -6.62
N ARG A 170 0.88 -10.92 -5.96
CA ARG A 170 2.21 -11.52 -6.18
C ARG A 170 2.37 -12.04 -7.60
N GLN A 171 1.35 -12.73 -8.13
CA GLN A 171 1.37 -13.23 -9.51
C GLN A 171 1.47 -12.07 -10.51
N LEU A 172 0.77 -10.96 -10.25
CA LEU A 172 0.86 -9.76 -11.07
C LEU A 172 2.29 -9.18 -11.08
N LEU A 173 2.93 -9.08 -9.91
CA LEU A 173 4.31 -8.59 -9.81
C LEU A 173 5.30 -9.51 -10.53
N LEU A 174 5.16 -10.84 -10.39
CA LEU A 174 5.99 -11.81 -11.08
C LEU A 174 5.82 -11.72 -12.61
N ALA A 175 4.58 -11.51 -13.08
CA ALA A 175 4.30 -11.29 -14.51
C ALA A 175 4.97 -10.00 -15.03
N GLN A 176 5.24 -9.03 -14.17
CA GLN A 176 5.97 -7.80 -14.48
C GLN A 176 7.48 -7.93 -14.19
N HIS A 177 8.01 -9.14 -14.17
CA HIS A 177 9.43 -9.43 -13.94
C HIS A 177 9.97 -8.92 -12.59
N ALA A 178 9.17 -8.99 -11.53
CA ALA A 178 9.63 -8.70 -10.19
C ALA A 178 10.73 -9.69 -9.77
N GLU A 179 11.82 -9.15 -9.24
CA GLU A 179 12.98 -9.92 -8.77
C GLU A 179 12.94 -10.06 -7.26
N LEU A 180 13.21 -11.25 -6.75
CA LEU A 180 13.24 -11.53 -5.31
C LEU A 180 14.44 -10.89 -4.61
N LYS A 181 15.55 -10.68 -5.32
CA LYS A 181 16.78 -10.04 -4.81
C LYS A 181 17.26 -10.60 -3.46
N GLY A 182 17.24 -11.92 -3.31
CA GLY A 182 17.63 -12.59 -2.07
C GLY A 182 16.60 -12.53 -0.94
N GLN A 183 15.37 -12.09 -1.20
CA GLN A 183 14.28 -12.02 -0.22
C GLN A 183 13.52 -13.34 -0.06
N ALA A 184 13.82 -14.36 -0.89
CA ALA A 184 13.10 -15.64 -0.91
C ALA A 184 12.99 -16.27 0.48
N ALA A 185 14.08 -16.32 1.23
CA ALA A 185 14.10 -16.91 2.58
C ALA A 185 13.20 -16.12 3.56
N HIS A 186 13.23 -14.78 3.53
CA HIS A 186 12.38 -13.95 4.38
C HIS A 186 10.91 -14.08 4.03
N MET A 187 10.57 -14.08 2.74
CA MET A 187 9.20 -14.28 2.27
C MET A 187 8.69 -15.66 2.64
N ALA A 188 9.50 -16.72 2.40
CA ALA A 188 9.19 -18.09 2.79
C ALA A 188 8.95 -18.22 4.30
N GLN A 189 9.80 -17.60 5.11
CA GLN A 189 9.64 -17.59 6.58
C GLN A 189 8.33 -16.91 6.99
N SER A 190 8.01 -15.74 6.44
CA SER A 190 6.80 -14.99 6.77
C SER A 190 5.54 -15.78 6.43
N GLU A 191 5.52 -16.41 5.27
CA GLU A 191 4.41 -17.24 4.81
C GLU A 191 4.22 -18.49 5.67
N LEU A 192 5.30 -19.21 5.93
CA LEU A 192 5.25 -20.42 6.75
C LEU A 192 4.90 -20.09 8.21
N GLN A 193 5.38 -18.96 8.75
CA GLN A 193 5.01 -18.50 10.09
C GLN A 193 3.53 -18.12 10.18
N PHE A 194 3.00 -17.45 9.16
CA PHE A 194 1.57 -17.16 9.09
C PHE A 194 0.72 -18.43 9.10
N CYS A 195 1.09 -19.43 8.28
CA CYS A 195 0.42 -20.73 8.27
C CYS A 195 0.55 -21.45 9.61
N ALA A 196 1.74 -21.48 10.20
CA ALA A 196 1.96 -22.11 11.49
C ALA A 196 1.06 -21.49 12.58
N ASN A 197 0.90 -20.16 12.59
CA ASN A 197 0.05 -19.47 13.54
C ASN A 197 -1.45 -19.72 13.27
N ALA A 198 -1.87 -19.69 12.00
CA ALA A 198 -3.27 -19.89 11.62
C ALA A 198 -3.78 -21.31 11.88
N PHE A 199 -2.88 -22.29 11.85
CA PHE A 199 -3.22 -23.72 11.98
C PHE A 199 -2.69 -24.37 13.25
N ALA A 200 -2.11 -23.61 14.19
CA ALA A 200 -1.54 -24.11 15.43
C ALA A 200 -2.52 -24.97 16.26
N ASP A 201 -3.80 -24.63 16.21
CA ASP A 201 -4.87 -25.36 16.93
C ASP A 201 -5.48 -26.52 16.11
N LYS A 202 -5.19 -26.61 14.81
CA LYS A 202 -5.87 -27.54 13.88
C LYS A 202 -4.94 -28.62 13.29
N LEU A 203 -3.63 -28.37 13.26
CA LEU A 203 -2.65 -29.29 12.72
C LEU A 203 -1.65 -29.69 13.79
N ALA A 204 -1.29 -30.97 13.83
CA ALA A 204 -0.22 -31.41 14.70
C ALA A 204 1.13 -30.87 14.18
N TYR A 205 2.04 -30.53 15.10
CA TYR A 205 3.41 -30.10 14.78
C TYR A 205 4.09 -31.01 13.75
N SER A 206 3.87 -32.35 13.88
CA SER A 206 4.40 -33.34 12.95
C SER A 206 4.02 -33.10 11.49
N ASP A 207 2.81 -32.54 11.25
CA ASP A 207 2.31 -32.36 9.89
C ASP A 207 2.91 -31.11 9.25
N ILE A 208 3.04 -30.01 10.02
CA ILE A 208 3.72 -28.79 9.57
C ILE A 208 5.22 -29.05 9.36
N ALA A 209 5.86 -29.72 10.31
CA ALA A 209 7.29 -30.05 10.22
C ALA A 209 7.59 -31.01 9.06
N ARG A 210 6.70 -31.97 8.75
CA ARG A 210 6.82 -32.84 7.58
C ARG A 210 6.70 -32.08 6.28
N ALA A 211 5.72 -31.17 6.17
CA ALA A 211 5.52 -30.35 4.98
C ALA A 211 6.74 -29.49 4.67
N VAL A 212 7.38 -28.94 5.71
CA VAL A 212 8.54 -28.06 5.57
C VAL A 212 9.85 -28.84 5.41
N ASN A 213 9.95 -30.04 6.02
CA ASN A 213 11.18 -30.86 6.07
C ASN A 213 11.26 -31.99 5.05
N ASN A 214 10.54 -31.96 3.95
CA ASN A 214 10.64 -32.91 2.81
C ASN A 214 9.85 -34.20 2.85
N ASP A 215 8.89 -34.39 3.76
CA ASP A 215 8.13 -35.64 3.74
C ASP A 215 6.63 -35.39 3.52
N THR A 216 6.25 -35.55 2.25
CA THR A 216 4.91 -35.84 1.74
C THR A 216 3.86 -34.72 1.71
N ARG A 217 3.71 -34.09 0.51
CA ARG A 217 2.48 -33.42 0.02
C ARG A 217 1.16 -34.22 0.17
N PRO A 218 1.13 -35.59 0.21
CA PRO A 218 -0.11 -36.32 0.25
C PRO A 218 -0.93 -36.14 1.53
N ASP A 219 -0.31 -35.84 2.65
CA ASP A 219 -1.05 -35.80 3.93
C ASP A 219 -1.73 -34.46 4.16
N ILE A 220 -1.14 -33.36 3.69
CA ILE A 220 -1.78 -32.01 3.73
C ILE A 220 -2.95 -31.98 2.75
N MET A 221 -2.84 -32.58 1.58
CA MET A 221 -3.93 -32.64 0.61
C MET A 221 -5.12 -33.49 1.08
N ARG A 222 -4.93 -34.48 1.96
CA ARG A 222 -6.03 -35.25 2.55
C ARG A 222 -6.87 -34.44 3.53
N HIS A 223 -6.29 -33.45 4.21
CA HIS A 223 -7.02 -32.58 5.14
C HIS A 223 -7.71 -31.39 4.46
N GLN A 224 -7.42 -31.14 3.17
CA GLN A 224 -7.99 -30.04 2.39
C GLN A 224 -9.53 -30.09 2.27
N GLN A 225 -10.12 -31.32 2.29
CA GLN A 225 -11.58 -31.49 2.22
C GLN A 225 -12.31 -31.11 3.51
N SER A 226 -11.61 -31.09 4.64
CA SER A 226 -12.18 -30.80 5.96
C SER A 226 -11.90 -29.41 6.50
N CYS A 227 -11.10 -28.59 5.80
CA CYS A 227 -10.72 -27.25 6.23
C CYS A 227 -10.61 -26.31 5.00
N PRO A 228 -11.61 -25.45 4.72
CA PRO A 228 -11.59 -24.52 3.58
C PRO A 228 -10.38 -23.56 3.61
N GLU A 229 -9.91 -23.23 4.81
CA GLU A 229 -8.73 -22.38 5.03
C GLU A 229 -7.42 -23.02 4.51
N LEU A 230 -7.41 -24.34 4.29
CA LEU A 230 -6.30 -25.06 3.65
C LEU A 230 -6.16 -24.75 2.15
N GLY A 231 -7.14 -24.10 1.52
CA GLY A 231 -7.01 -23.62 0.14
C GLY A 231 -5.89 -22.59 0.00
N GLU A 232 -5.74 -21.70 0.98
CA GLU A 232 -4.64 -20.73 1.02
C GLU A 232 -3.29 -21.44 1.24
N LEU A 233 -3.24 -22.45 2.11
CA LEU A 233 -2.03 -23.25 2.32
C LEU A 233 -1.62 -24.00 1.06
N THR A 234 -2.57 -24.46 0.24
CA THR A 234 -2.27 -25.15 -1.02
C THR A 234 -1.69 -24.22 -2.06
N MET A 235 -2.19 -22.99 -2.16
CA MET A 235 -1.61 -21.96 -3.04
C MET A 235 -0.21 -21.60 -2.58
N LEU A 236 -0.01 -21.45 -1.29
CA LEU A 236 1.28 -21.15 -0.68
C LEU A 236 2.30 -22.25 -0.93
N LEU A 237 1.93 -23.52 -0.72
CA LEU A 237 2.78 -24.68 -1.02
C LEU A 237 3.05 -24.83 -2.52
N GLY A 238 2.22 -24.25 -3.39
CA GLY A 238 2.47 -24.18 -4.82
C GLY A 238 3.68 -23.34 -5.21
N GLU A 239 4.06 -22.38 -4.38
CA GLU A 239 5.24 -21.54 -4.56
C GLU A 239 6.54 -22.25 -4.10
N PHE A 240 6.42 -23.34 -3.32
CA PHE A 240 7.53 -24.16 -2.92
C PHE A 240 7.70 -25.36 -3.86
N THR A 241 8.94 -25.62 -4.25
CA THR A 241 9.32 -26.86 -4.95
C THR A 241 10.29 -27.64 -4.07
N PHE A 242 9.93 -28.88 -3.74
CA PHE A 242 10.75 -29.77 -2.92
C PHE A 242 11.43 -30.78 -3.84
N THR A 243 12.75 -30.90 -3.69
CA THR A 243 13.58 -31.89 -4.40
C THR A 243 14.44 -32.64 -3.39
N PRO A 244 15.03 -33.82 -3.77
CA PRO A 244 15.99 -34.53 -2.91
C PRO A 244 17.22 -33.68 -2.52
N ALA A 245 17.53 -32.63 -3.28
CA ALA A 245 18.65 -31.72 -3.04
C ALA A 245 18.30 -30.52 -2.13
N GLY A 246 17.00 -30.29 -1.82
CA GLY A 246 16.54 -29.17 -1.01
C GLY A 246 15.20 -28.61 -1.48
N ALA A 247 14.81 -27.46 -0.92
CA ALA A 247 13.60 -26.73 -1.28
C ALA A 247 13.97 -25.45 -2.02
N THR A 248 13.10 -25.03 -2.95
CA THR A 248 13.13 -23.68 -3.53
C THR A 248 11.81 -22.98 -3.24
N TYR A 249 11.86 -21.67 -3.04
CA TYR A 249 10.70 -20.80 -2.95
C TYR A 249 10.72 -19.82 -4.11
N LEU A 250 9.66 -19.84 -4.94
CA LEU A 250 9.61 -19.09 -6.20
C LEU A 250 10.85 -19.29 -7.09
N GLY A 251 11.43 -20.51 -7.06
CA GLY A 251 12.62 -20.87 -7.85
C GLY A 251 13.97 -20.61 -7.16
N GLU A 252 14.02 -19.83 -6.08
CA GLU A 252 15.26 -19.61 -5.31
C GLU A 252 15.43 -20.65 -4.19
N PRO A 253 16.67 -21.14 -3.93
CA PRO A 253 16.92 -22.11 -2.88
C PRO A 253 16.63 -21.52 -1.49
N VAL A 254 15.91 -22.27 -0.65
CA VAL A 254 15.60 -21.90 0.72
C VAL A 254 15.77 -23.09 1.65
N THR A 255 16.19 -22.84 2.88
CA THR A 255 16.25 -23.83 3.95
C THR A 255 15.45 -23.32 5.14
N CYS A 256 14.32 -23.96 5.43
CA CYS A 256 13.44 -23.59 6.53
C CYS A 256 13.45 -24.65 7.62
N LYS A 257 13.45 -24.22 8.89
CA LYS A 257 13.29 -25.06 10.06
C LYS A 257 12.13 -24.58 10.89
N VAL A 258 11.28 -25.50 11.32
CA VAL A 258 10.18 -25.23 12.23
C VAL A 258 10.54 -25.82 13.59
N SER A 259 10.37 -25.05 14.65
CA SER A 259 10.53 -25.48 16.04
C SER A 259 9.28 -25.17 16.84
N GLU A 260 8.99 -26.02 17.85
CA GLU A 260 7.88 -25.79 18.79
C GLU A 260 8.44 -25.30 20.13
N TYR A 261 7.89 -24.20 20.65
CA TYR A 261 8.16 -23.71 21.98
C TYR A 261 6.87 -23.28 22.68
N ARG A 262 6.52 -23.94 23.81
CA ARG A 262 5.33 -23.63 24.64
C ARG A 262 4.01 -23.51 23.86
N LYS A 263 3.75 -24.43 22.93
CA LYS A 263 2.56 -24.44 22.04
C LYS A 263 2.53 -23.30 20.99
N THR A 264 3.63 -22.67 20.74
CA THR A 264 3.81 -21.76 19.60
C THR A 264 4.81 -22.38 18.61
N PHE A 265 4.63 -22.07 17.34
CA PHE A 265 5.54 -22.50 16.29
C PHE A 265 6.42 -21.33 15.89
N GLU A 266 7.71 -21.60 15.77
CA GLU A 266 8.68 -20.65 15.24
C GLU A 266 9.29 -21.21 13.96
N VAL A 267 9.21 -20.42 12.89
CA VAL A 267 9.77 -20.77 11.58
C VAL A 267 10.97 -19.89 11.31
N ASN A 268 12.10 -20.52 10.96
CA ASN A 268 13.33 -19.83 10.59
C ASN A 268 13.80 -20.32 9.23
N CYS A 269 13.83 -19.43 8.23
CA CYS A 269 14.32 -19.67 6.87
C CYS A 269 15.62 -18.89 6.59
N ARG A 270 16.52 -19.49 5.79
CA ARG A 270 17.78 -18.90 5.34
C ARG A 270 18.18 -19.41 3.96
#